data_aa0deb4719a27bacf5173c83bb0b7f58
#
_entry.id   aa0deb4719a27bacf5173c83bb0b7f58
#
_cell.length_a   1.000
_cell.length_b   1.000
_cell.length_c   1.000
_cell.angle_alpha   90.00
_cell.angle_beta   90.00
_cell.angle_gamma   90.00
#
_symmetry.space_group_name_H-M   'P 1'
#
loop_
_entity.id
_entity.type
_entity.pdbx_description
1 polymer ?
#
loop_
_entity_poly.entity_id
_entity_poly.type
_entity_poly.pdbx_seq_one_letter_code
_entity_poly.pdbx_strand_id
1 'polypeptide(L)'
;MRGAGGAIAAAVLAAVALAGAAHAAAVPPTASTGTARQVSYGSAVLTGSVNPRGADTSYYFQYGLTKAYGGQTAIADAGAGTHTLAVTIAVAGLQPLTVYHFRLVAVSAAGVAFGADRTLLTTKVPLSLAILSSPNPVLFGGTAIVQGTLSGTGNANQAVVLQVNLLPAAAGFATVGNAELTTATGGFSFPLLGLSQSLQLRVATLTNPPVFSPVVVENVAVRVDSHVGRTRRAHFARIYGTVTPAEDGMQVGILRITHGRGVLVAGATLHHRTPSTSKFSRVVRVSRGVYRVLVRVTNGAQVSNYGQPLLIH
;
A
#
# COMPACT_ATOMS: atom_id res chain seq x y z
N MET A 1 -45.57 -57.30 102.30
CA MET A 1 -45.37 -55.91 102.61
C MET A 1 -44.46 -55.27 101.59
N ARG A 2 -45.02 -54.26 100.88
CA ARG A 2 -44.33 -53.20 100.13
C ARG A 2 -43.17 -53.64 99.24
N GLY A 3 -43.17 -53.55 97.95
CA GLY A 3 -43.65 -52.48 97.10
C GLY A 3 -42.49 -51.56 96.70
N ALA A 4 -42.05 -51.57 95.50
CA ALA A 4 -41.45 -50.49 94.83
C ALA A 4 -41.08 -50.92 93.42
N GLY A 5 -41.64 -50.36 92.55
CA GLY A 5 -41.63 -49.95 91.24
C GLY A 5 -40.39 -49.38 90.71
N GLY A 6 -39.84 -49.85 89.65
CA GLY A 6 -38.73 -49.31 88.96
C GLY A 6 -39.12 -49.02 87.49
N ALA A 7 -39.14 -47.77 87.16
CA ALA A 7 -39.47 -47.28 85.86
C ALA A 7 -38.36 -47.62 84.84
N ILE A 8 -38.71 -48.22 83.67
CA ILE A 8 -37.79 -48.43 82.57
C ILE A 8 -37.86 -47.19 81.72
N ALA A 9 -36.75 -46.46 81.68
CA ALA A 9 -36.54 -45.32 80.72
C ALA A 9 -36.15 -45.90 79.37
N ALA A 10 -36.99 -45.72 78.34
CA ALA A 10 -36.70 -46.07 76.94
C ALA A 10 -35.88 -44.92 76.32
N ALA A 11 -34.63 -45.20 76.07
CA ALA A 11 -33.78 -44.28 75.29
C ALA A 11 -34.10 -44.41 73.77
N VAL A 12 -34.71 -43.40 73.20
CA VAL A 12 -34.88 -43.24 71.72
C VAL A 12 -33.60 -42.78 71.13
N LEU A 13 -32.86 -43.65 70.43
CA LEU A 13 -31.70 -43.25 69.58
C LEU A 13 -32.31 -42.68 68.27
N ALA A 14 -32.20 -41.33 68.13
CA ALA A 14 -32.43 -40.65 66.82
C ALA A 14 -31.20 -40.86 65.93
N ALA A 15 -31.31 -41.73 64.92
CA ALA A 15 -30.33 -41.90 63.85
C ALA A 15 -30.47 -40.71 62.91
N VAL A 16 -29.52 -39.74 63.01
CA VAL A 16 -29.37 -38.68 62.01
C VAL A 16 -28.73 -39.31 60.77
N ALA A 17 -29.51 -39.57 59.72
CA ALA A 17 -29.01 -39.94 58.42
C ALA A 17 -28.38 -38.69 57.74
N LEU A 18 -27.06 -38.58 57.78
CA LEU A 18 -26.36 -37.69 56.88
C LEU A 18 -26.56 -38.18 55.44
N ALA A 19 -27.55 -37.60 54.75
CA ALA A 19 -27.64 -37.73 53.32
C ALA A 19 -26.45 -36.97 52.70
N GLY A 20 -25.33 -37.64 52.51
CA GLY A 20 -24.23 -37.14 51.70
C GLY A 20 -24.75 -36.88 50.29
N ALA A 21 -24.86 -35.61 49.92
CA ALA A 21 -25.15 -35.28 48.55
C ALA A 21 -24.03 -35.89 47.68
N ALA A 22 -24.37 -36.98 46.99
CA ALA A 22 -23.46 -37.52 46.00
C ALA A 22 -23.26 -36.45 44.92
N HIS A 23 -22.16 -35.72 44.99
CA HIS A 23 -21.73 -34.86 43.91
C HIS A 23 -21.50 -35.77 42.69
N ALA A 24 -22.38 -35.68 41.69
CA ALA A 24 -22.17 -36.35 40.43
C ALA A 24 -20.79 -35.96 39.95
N ALA A 25 -19.93 -36.91 39.64
CA ALA A 25 -18.58 -36.65 39.17
C ALA A 25 -18.65 -35.71 37.97
N ALA A 26 -17.99 -34.57 38.06
CA ALA A 26 -18.03 -33.59 37.00
C ALA A 26 -17.46 -34.22 35.70
N VAL A 27 -18.22 -34.13 34.63
CA VAL A 27 -17.88 -34.74 33.33
C VAL A 27 -17.01 -33.76 32.55
N PRO A 28 -15.87 -34.21 32.00
CA PRO A 28 -15.05 -33.34 31.15
C PRO A 28 -15.81 -32.72 29.97
N PRO A 29 -15.47 -31.51 29.53
CA PRO A 29 -16.10 -30.89 28.37
C PRO A 29 -15.85 -31.71 27.11
N THR A 30 -16.49 -31.37 26.01
CA THR A 30 -16.14 -31.89 24.68
C THR A 30 -15.67 -30.74 23.81
N ALA A 31 -14.68 -31.02 22.95
CA ALA A 31 -14.18 -30.08 21.97
C ALA A 31 -14.16 -30.73 20.57
N SER A 32 -14.64 -30.03 19.57
CA SER A 32 -14.54 -30.43 18.17
C SER A 32 -13.97 -29.30 17.35
N THR A 33 -12.83 -29.54 16.68
CA THR A 33 -12.20 -28.56 15.78
C THR A 33 -12.97 -28.51 14.47
N GLY A 34 -13.44 -27.32 14.10
CA GLY A 34 -14.09 -27.04 12.82
C GLY A 34 -13.09 -26.72 11.71
N THR A 35 -13.58 -26.28 10.56
CA THR A 35 -12.76 -25.81 9.44
C THR A 35 -12.38 -24.34 9.64
N ALA A 36 -11.17 -23.93 9.26
CA ALA A 36 -10.81 -22.52 9.22
C ALA A 36 -11.64 -21.78 8.16
N ARG A 37 -11.97 -20.51 8.42
CA ARG A 37 -12.73 -19.63 7.52
C ARG A 37 -11.97 -18.33 7.31
N GLN A 38 -12.36 -17.55 6.28
CA GLN A 38 -11.78 -16.24 5.97
C GLN A 38 -10.23 -16.27 5.97
N VAL A 39 -9.69 -17.36 5.40
CA VAL A 39 -8.24 -17.54 5.32
C VAL A 39 -7.66 -16.53 4.32
N SER A 40 -6.74 -15.71 4.79
CA SER A 40 -5.98 -14.75 3.99
C SER A 40 -4.49 -15.12 3.97
N TYR A 41 -3.66 -14.25 3.45
CA TYR A 41 -2.21 -14.41 3.46
C TYR A 41 -1.57 -14.24 4.85
N GLY A 42 -2.25 -13.61 5.80
CA GLY A 42 -1.69 -13.32 7.12
C GLY A 42 -2.66 -13.57 8.27
N SER A 43 -3.88 -14.06 8.00
CA SER A 43 -4.90 -14.28 9.02
C SER A 43 -5.86 -15.41 8.66
N ALA A 44 -6.57 -15.93 9.67
CA ALA A 44 -7.67 -16.88 9.50
C ALA A 44 -8.63 -16.78 10.69
N VAL A 45 -9.84 -17.27 10.51
CA VAL A 45 -10.80 -17.48 11.60
C VAL A 45 -10.88 -18.99 11.88
N LEU A 46 -10.40 -19.41 13.05
CA LEU A 46 -10.49 -20.79 13.50
C LEU A 46 -11.87 -21.02 14.09
N THR A 47 -12.49 -22.14 13.75
CA THR A 47 -13.84 -22.49 14.21
C THR A 47 -13.88 -23.84 14.92
N GLY A 48 -14.87 -24.02 15.77
CA GLY A 48 -15.09 -25.27 16.46
C GLY A 48 -16.38 -25.29 17.27
N SER A 49 -16.51 -26.29 18.08
CA SER A 49 -17.62 -26.38 19.03
C SER A 49 -17.17 -26.97 20.36
N VAL A 50 -17.70 -26.42 21.46
CA VAL A 50 -17.47 -26.83 22.85
C VAL A 50 -18.81 -27.17 23.48
N ASN A 51 -18.89 -28.28 24.20
CA ASN A 51 -19.96 -28.52 25.16
C ASN A 51 -19.37 -28.56 26.56
N PRO A 52 -19.70 -27.60 27.44
CA PRO A 52 -19.20 -27.53 28.81
C PRO A 52 -19.67 -28.68 29.73
N ARG A 53 -20.76 -29.32 29.40
CA ARG A 53 -21.36 -30.43 30.18
C ARG A 53 -21.67 -30.09 31.65
N GLY A 54 -22.07 -28.83 31.89
CA GLY A 54 -22.47 -28.38 33.22
C GLY A 54 -21.32 -27.88 34.11
N ALA A 55 -20.08 -27.88 33.62
CA ALA A 55 -18.93 -27.36 34.34
C ALA A 55 -18.40 -26.07 33.67
N ASP A 56 -18.03 -25.10 34.47
CA ASP A 56 -17.39 -23.85 33.97
C ASP A 56 -16.18 -24.20 33.11
N THR A 57 -16.18 -23.75 31.83
CA THR A 57 -15.28 -24.22 30.78
C THR A 57 -14.70 -23.05 29.99
N SER A 58 -13.39 -22.98 29.93
CA SER A 58 -12.67 -22.10 29.05
C SER A 58 -12.19 -22.82 27.80
N TYR A 59 -11.99 -22.10 26.71
CA TYR A 59 -11.46 -22.67 25.47
C TYR A 59 -10.45 -21.76 24.80
N TYR A 60 -9.60 -22.35 23.98
CA TYR A 60 -8.65 -21.66 23.08
C TYR A 60 -8.27 -22.57 21.93
N PHE A 61 -7.68 -22.01 20.87
CA PHE A 61 -7.08 -22.81 19.83
C PHE A 61 -5.56 -22.86 20.00
N GLN A 62 -4.99 -24.04 19.83
CA GLN A 62 -3.56 -24.23 19.61
C GLN A 62 -3.32 -24.23 18.10
N TYR A 63 -2.25 -23.56 17.62
CA TYR A 63 -1.90 -23.54 16.22
C TYR A 63 -0.37 -23.42 16.02
N GLY A 64 0.11 -23.81 14.85
CA GLY A 64 1.54 -23.76 14.52
C GLY A 64 1.86 -24.48 13.21
N LEU A 65 3.14 -24.52 12.86
CA LEU A 65 3.63 -25.12 11.63
C LEU A 65 3.62 -26.66 11.65
N THR A 66 3.50 -27.23 12.82
CA THR A 66 3.49 -28.71 13.04
C THR A 66 2.41 -29.06 14.06
N LYS A 67 2.16 -30.35 14.26
CA LYS A 67 1.27 -30.88 15.30
C LYS A 67 1.75 -30.64 16.75
N ALA A 68 2.97 -30.09 16.94
CA ALA A 68 3.41 -29.57 18.23
C ALA A 68 2.83 -28.19 18.52
N TYR A 69 2.21 -27.55 17.54
CA TYR A 69 1.54 -26.25 17.52
C TYR A 69 2.48 -25.07 17.81
N GLY A 70 2.94 -24.86 19.01
CA GLY A 70 3.88 -23.79 19.38
C GLY A 70 3.23 -22.44 19.73
N GLY A 71 1.99 -22.19 19.32
CA GLY A 71 1.21 -21.00 19.61
C GLY A 71 -0.19 -21.31 20.09
N GLN A 72 -0.81 -20.36 20.80
CA GLN A 72 -2.22 -20.45 21.19
C GLN A 72 -2.91 -19.09 21.08
N THR A 73 -4.22 -19.11 20.92
CA THR A 73 -5.06 -17.91 20.95
C THR A 73 -5.30 -17.45 22.39
N ALA A 74 -5.88 -16.26 22.54
CA ALA A 74 -6.43 -15.86 23.83
C ALA A 74 -7.45 -16.90 24.33
N ILE A 75 -7.51 -17.08 25.64
CA ILE A 75 -8.49 -17.95 26.30
C ILE A 75 -9.82 -17.23 26.31
N ALA A 76 -10.87 -17.93 25.95
CA ALA A 76 -12.25 -17.45 25.95
C ALA A 76 -13.13 -18.34 26.81
N ASP A 77 -14.22 -17.79 27.32
CA ASP A 77 -15.17 -18.48 28.19
C ASP A 77 -16.28 -19.14 27.35
N ALA A 78 -16.57 -20.41 27.65
CA ALA A 78 -17.70 -21.17 27.10
C ALA A 78 -18.83 -21.29 28.13
N GLY A 79 -18.66 -20.82 29.37
CA GLY A 79 -19.59 -20.94 30.47
C GLY A 79 -19.77 -22.38 30.99
N ALA A 80 -20.86 -22.61 31.73
CA ALA A 80 -21.16 -23.89 32.39
C ALA A 80 -22.42 -24.58 31.80
N GLY A 81 -22.77 -24.28 30.54
CA GLY A 81 -23.93 -24.83 29.88
C GLY A 81 -23.84 -26.33 29.59
N THR A 82 -24.97 -26.94 29.24
CA THR A 82 -25.05 -28.38 28.85
C THR A 82 -25.20 -28.56 27.35
N HIS A 83 -25.35 -27.48 26.58
CA HIS A 83 -25.51 -27.51 25.14
C HIS A 83 -24.18 -27.23 24.42
N THR A 84 -24.07 -27.72 23.18
CA THR A 84 -22.92 -27.44 22.33
C THR A 84 -22.97 -26.00 21.84
N LEU A 85 -21.88 -25.25 22.10
CA LEU A 85 -21.68 -23.88 21.70
C LEU A 85 -20.71 -23.84 20.48
N ALA A 86 -21.10 -23.17 19.40
CA ALA A 86 -20.19 -22.89 18.30
C ALA A 86 -19.23 -21.75 18.71
N VAL A 87 -17.93 -21.95 18.47
CA VAL A 87 -16.88 -21.02 18.88
C VAL A 87 -16.00 -20.63 17.68
N THR A 88 -15.56 -19.37 17.68
CA THR A 88 -14.69 -18.82 16.65
C THR A 88 -13.66 -17.89 17.26
N ILE A 89 -12.39 -17.96 16.80
CA ILE A 89 -11.34 -17.02 17.20
C ILE A 89 -10.52 -16.66 15.96
N ALA A 90 -10.28 -15.37 15.76
CA ALA A 90 -9.41 -14.87 14.69
C ALA A 90 -7.94 -15.01 15.11
N VAL A 91 -7.10 -15.42 14.17
CA VAL A 91 -5.64 -15.43 14.28
C VAL A 91 -5.03 -14.56 13.20
N ALA A 92 -3.95 -13.85 13.55
CA ALA A 92 -3.22 -12.95 12.65
C ALA A 92 -1.70 -13.17 12.77
N GLY A 93 -0.92 -12.54 11.87
CA GLY A 93 0.54 -12.70 11.84
C GLY A 93 0.98 -14.05 11.27
N LEU A 94 0.12 -14.71 10.50
CA LEU A 94 0.46 -15.94 9.79
C LEU A 94 1.37 -15.62 8.60
N GLN A 95 2.24 -16.58 8.23
CA GLN A 95 3.07 -16.49 7.04
C GLN A 95 2.27 -16.85 5.78
N PRO A 96 2.48 -16.14 4.66
CA PRO A 96 1.82 -16.47 3.38
C PRO A 96 2.23 -17.85 2.85
N LEU A 97 1.35 -18.48 2.04
CA LEU A 97 1.58 -19.78 1.41
C LEU A 97 2.07 -20.86 2.37
N THR A 98 1.59 -20.81 3.61
CA THR A 98 2.08 -21.69 4.69
C THR A 98 0.96 -22.54 5.23
N VAL A 99 1.23 -23.82 5.42
CA VAL A 99 0.30 -24.75 6.08
C VAL A 99 0.46 -24.61 7.58
N TYR A 100 -0.65 -24.39 8.27
CA TYR A 100 -0.74 -24.37 9.72
C TYR A 100 -1.61 -25.53 10.20
N HIS A 101 -1.17 -26.23 11.24
CA HIS A 101 -1.96 -27.14 12.05
C HIS A 101 -2.67 -26.36 13.13
N PHE A 102 -3.89 -26.76 13.48
CA PHE A 102 -4.62 -26.17 14.60
C PHE A 102 -5.63 -27.15 15.21
N ARG A 103 -5.90 -26.97 16.51
CA ARG A 103 -6.95 -27.71 17.22
C ARG A 103 -7.60 -26.84 18.28
N LEU A 104 -8.83 -27.15 18.61
CA LEU A 104 -9.57 -26.58 19.74
C LEU A 104 -9.21 -27.32 21.04
N VAL A 105 -9.01 -26.57 22.10
CA VAL A 105 -8.80 -27.09 23.45
C VAL A 105 -9.88 -26.51 24.35
N ALA A 106 -10.58 -27.35 25.12
CA ALA A 106 -11.54 -26.96 26.15
C ALA A 106 -11.06 -27.45 27.51
N VAL A 107 -11.09 -26.58 28.51
CA VAL A 107 -10.56 -26.84 29.84
C VAL A 107 -11.60 -26.50 30.90
N SER A 108 -11.88 -27.44 31.80
CA SER A 108 -12.72 -27.23 33.00
C SER A 108 -12.08 -27.88 34.22
N ALA A 109 -12.66 -27.69 35.40
CA ALA A 109 -12.23 -28.38 36.59
C ALA A 109 -12.39 -29.94 36.48
N ALA A 110 -13.24 -30.42 35.57
CA ALA A 110 -13.47 -31.86 35.33
C ALA A 110 -12.42 -32.47 34.39
N GLY A 111 -11.61 -31.66 33.70
CA GLY A 111 -10.58 -32.13 32.77
C GLY A 111 -10.43 -31.30 31.51
N VAL A 112 -9.60 -31.80 30.62
CA VAL A 112 -9.25 -31.14 29.33
C VAL A 112 -9.72 -32.00 28.16
N ALA A 113 -10.33 -31.36 27.16
CA ALA A 113 -10.72 -32.02 25.91
C ALA A 113 -9.97 -31.37 24.72
N PHE A 114 -9.54 -32.21 23.80
CA PHE A 114 -8.86 -31.80 22.58
C PHE A 114 -9.73 -32.14 21.36
N GLY A 115 -9.97 -31.18 20.51
CA GLY A 115 -10.51 -31.45 19.19
C GLY A 115 -9.45 -32.06 18.26
N ALA A 116 -9.89 -32.65 17.16
CA ALA A 116 -9.02 -33.25 16.18
C ALA A 116 -8.06 -32.18 15.55
N ASP A 117 -6.85 -32.60 15.18
CA ASP A 117 -5.93 -31.77 14.40
C ASP A 117 -6.53 -31.46 13.02
N ARG A 118 -6.48 -30.23 12.62
CA ARG A 118 -6.86 -29.75 11.29
C ARG A 118 -5.80 -28.83 10.72
N THR A 119 -5.83 -28.67 9.41
CA THR A 119 -4.90 -27.78 8.71
C THR A 119 -5.64 -26.66 8.00
N LEU A 120 -4.94 -25.53 7.81
CA LEU A 120 -5.28 -24.46 6.90
C LEU A 120 -4.05 -24.09 6.06
N LEU A 121 -4.26 -23.61 4.84
CA LEU A 121 -3.22 -23.07 3.98
C LEU A 121 -3.51 -21.59 3.76
N THR A 122 -2.60 -20.71 4.20
CA THR A 122 -2.71 -19.27 3.94
C THR A 122 -2.55 -18.94 2.46
N THR A 123 -3.18 -17.86 2.00
CA THR A 123 -3.14 -17.46 0.59
C THR A 123 -1.85 -16.72 0.23
N LYS A 124 -1.67 -16.41 -1.06
CA LYS A 124 -0.62 -15.52 -1.56
C LYS A 124 -0.84 -14.09 -1.09
N VAL A 125 0.23 -13.33 -0.86
CA VAL A 125 0.16 -11.86 -0.84
C VAL A 125 -0.14 -11.41 -2.27
N PRO A 126 -1.21 -10.63 -2.51
CA PRO A 126 -1.51 -10.12 -3.85
C PRO A 126 -0.36 -9.31 -4.43
N LEU A 127 -0.16 -9.42 -5.74
CA LEU A 127 0.81 -8.58 -6.45
C LEU A 127 0.32 -7.12 -6.48
N SER A 128 1.23 -6.19 -6.30
CA SER A 128 0.99 -4.76 -6.47
C SER A 128 2.20 -4.07 -7.09
N LEU A 129 1.95 -3.08 -7.95
CA LEU A 129 2.98 -2.31 -8.66
C LEU A 129 3.04 -0.88 -8.13
N ALA A 130 4.26 -0.40 -7.90
CA ALA A 130 4.55 1.02 -7.67
C ALA A 130 5.57 1.49 -8.70
N ILE A 131 5.39 2.72 -9.22
CA ILE A 131 6.31 3.34 -10.18
C ILE A 131 6.57 4.80 -9.84
N LEU A 132 7.71 5.29 -10.29
CA LEU A 132 8.05 6.72 -10.37
C LEU A 132 8.82 6.98 -11.66
N SER A 133 8.78 8.23 -12.14
CA SER A 133 9.55 8.68 -13.29
C SER A 133 10.44 9.86 -12.89
N SER A 134 11.70 9.85 -13.35
CA SER A 134 12.67 10.88 -12.99
C SER A 134 13.68 11.10 -14.13
N PRO A 135 14.06 12.37 -14.40
CA PRO A 135 13.54 13.61 -13.81
C PRO A 135 12.14 13.94 -14.33
N ASN A 136 11.30 14.57 -13.52
CA ASN A 136 9.98 15.06 -13.92
C ASN A 136 9.76 16.49 -13.37
N PRO A 137 9.61 17.52 -14.24
CA PRO A 137 9.59 17.42 -15.70
C PRO A 137 10.97 17.12 -16.32
N VAL A 138 10.97 16.44 -17.45
CA VAL A 138 12.13 16.30 -18.31
C VAL A 138 12.16 17.42 -19.36
N LEU A 139 13.35 17.86 -19.79
CA LEU A 139 13.46 18.84 -20.87
C LEU A 139 13.14 18.18 -22.23
N PHE A 140 12.51 18.93 -23.14
CA PHE A 140 12.21 18.48 -24.51
C PHE A 140 13.43 17.80 -25.16
N GLY A 141 13.23 16.64 -25.72
CA GLY A 141 14.27 15.78 -26.29
C GLY A 141 15.16 15.08 -25.24
N GLY A 142 14.85 15.22 -23.97
CA GLY A 142 15.60 14.60 -22.89
C GLY A 142 15.19 13.16 -22.60
N THR A 143 15.77 12.60 -21.56
CA THR A 143 15.57 11.20 -21.13
C THR A 143 15.03 11.19 -19.71
N ALA A 144 14.04 10.34 -19.46
CA ALA A 144 13.56 9.99 -18.13
C ALA A 144 13.71 8.47 -17.90
N ILE A 145 13.73 8.06 -16.66
CA ILE A 145 13.74 6.64 -16.29
C ILE A 145 12.50 6.38 -15.45
N VAL A 146 11.69 5.42 -15.89
CA VAL A 146 10.59 4.86 -15.09
C VAL A 146 11.14 3.71 -14.28
N GLN A 147 11.18 3.87 -12.97
CA GLN A 147 11.59 2.83 -12.04
C GLN A 147 10.40 2.36 -11.22
N GLY A 148 10.40 1.11 -10.81
CA GLY A 148 9.33 0.59 -10.00
C GLY A 148 9.66 -0.70 -9.28
N THR A 149 8.69 -1.14 -8.50
CA THR A 149 8.77 -2.38 -7.75
C THR A 149 7.44 -3.12 -7.84
N LEU A 150 7.50 -4.38 -8.19
CA LEU A 150 6.43 -5.34 -8.03
C LEU A 150 6.57 -5.99 -6.65
N SER A 151 5.57 -5.86 -5.80
CA SER A 151 5.50 -6.45 -4.46
C SER A 151 4.51 -7.60 -4.44
N GLY A 152 4.62 -8.48 -3.44
CA GLY A 152 3.72 -9.62 -3.26
C GLY A 152 4.40 -10.96 -3.49
N THR A 153 3.65 -12.03 -3.35
CA THR A 153 4.20 -13.40 -3.50
C THR A 153 4.45 -13.73 -4.96
N GLY A 154 5.68 -14.11 -5.29
CA GLY A 154 6.09 -14.43 -6.65
C GLY A 154 6.37 -13.18 -7.50
N ASN A 155 6.85 -12.11 -6.86
CA ASN A 155 7.22 -10.84 -7.51
C ASN A 155 8.55 -10.90 -8.29
N ALA A 156 9.38 -11.93 -8.10
CA ALA A 156 10.64 -12.12 -8.80
C ALA A 156 10.43 -12.76 -10.19
N ASN A 157 11.26 -12.39 -11.16
CA ASN A 157 11.25 -12.92 -12.53
C ASN A 157 9.87 -12.82 -13.22
N GLN A 158 9.09 -11.80 -12.85
CA GLN A 158 7.81 -11.51 -13.51
C GLN A 158 8.01 -10.58 -14.69
N ALA A 159 7.43 -10.92 -15.82
CA ALA A 159 7.44 -10.04 -16.98
C ALA A 159 6.50 -8.84 -16.76
N VAL A 160 7.05 -7.64 -16.89
CA VAL A 160 6.33 -6.37 -16.83
C VAL A 160 6.55 -5.58 -18.11
N VAL A 161 5.55 -4.79 -18.51
CA VAL A 161 5.59 -3.94 -19.70
C VAL A 161 5.26 -2.51 -19.33
N LEU A 162 5.94 -1.56 -19.98
CA LEU A 162 5.61 -0.15 -19.89
C LEU A 162 4.49 0.18 -20.88
N GLN A 163 3.48 0.91 -20.41
CA GLN A 163 2.41 1.43 -21.23
C GLN A 163 2.36 2.94 -21.13
N VAL A 164 2.21 3.59 -22.28
CA VAL A 164 2.15 5.05 -22.38
C VAL A 164 0.85 5.50 -23.04
N ASN A 165 0.39 6.69 -22.66
CA ASN A 165 -0.71 7.41 -23.29
C ASN A 165 -0.27 8.85 -23.51
N LEU A 166 -0.11 9.25 -24.76
CA LEU A 166 0.43 10.56 -25.14
C LEU A 166 -0.57 11.69 -24.86
N LEU A 167 -0.11 12.81 -24.34
CA LEU A 167 -0.91 14.00 -24.08
C LEU A 167 -0.68 15.06 -25.18
N PRO A 168 -1.69 15.87 -25.55
CA PRO A 168 -3.04 15.91 -24.95
C PRO A 168 -4.05 14.91 -25.55
N ALA A 169 -3.70 14.19 -26.62
CA ALA A 169 -4.66 13.40 -27.41
C ALA A 169 -5.33 12.26 -26.61
N ALA A 170 -4.67 11.70 -25.61
CA ALA A 170 -5.20 10.68 -24.69
C ALA A 170 -5.92 9.52 -25.41
N ALA A 171 -5.31 8.97 -26.47
CA ALA A 171 -5.89 7.90 -27.29
C ALA A 171 -5.99 6.54 -26.56
N GLY A 172 -5.50 6.46 -25.32
CA GLY A 172 -5.44 5.25 -24.52
C GLY A 172 -4.01 4.73 -24.35
N PHE A 173 -3.85 3.75 -23.46
CA PHE A 173 -2.56 3.18 -23.16
C PHE A 173 -2.12 2.17 -24.21
N ALA A 174 -0.93 2.37 -24.77
CA ALA A 174 -0.25 1.43 -25.67
C ALA A 174 1.04 0.93 -25.03
N THR A 175 1.35 -0.35 -25.20
CA THR A 175 2.63 -0.92 -24.75
C THR A 175 3.77 -0.39 -25.61
N VAL A 176 4.87 0.02 -24.98
CA VAL A 176 6.08 0.50 -25.66
C VAL A 176 7.31 -0.29 -25.20
N GLY A 177 8.23 -0.53 -26.14
CA GLY A 177 9.44 -1.30 -25.88
C GLY A 177 9.17 -2.79 -25.61
N ASN A 178 10.17 -3.44 -25.04
CA ASN A 178 10.14 -4.87 -24.69
C ASN A 178 9.67 -5.05 -23.24
N ALA A 179 9.21 -6.27 -22.94
CA ALA A 179 8.97 -6.65 -21.55
C ALA A 179 10.31 -6.76 -20.80
N GLU A 180 10.29 -6.31 -19.53
CA GLU A 180 11.37 -6.45 -18.58
C GLU A 180 11.03 -7.53 -17.56
N LEU A 181 12.03 -8.26 -17.08
CA LEU A 181 11.87 -9.19 -15.97
C LEU A 181 12.20 -8.46 -14.66
N THR A 182 11.33 -8.60 -13.68
CA THR A 182 11.60 -8.07 -12.34
C THR A 182 12.78 -8.79 -11.69
N THR A 183 13.59 -8.08 -10.94
CA THR A 183 14.70 -8.62 -10.15
C THR A 183 14.20 -9.58 -9.05
N ALA A 184 15.13 -10.21 -8.32
CA ALA A 184 14.81 -11.05 -7.16
C ALA A 184 14.00 -10.30 -6.07
N THR A 185 14.12 -8.97 -6.00
CA THR A 185 13.37 -8.11 -5.08
C THR A 185 12.15 -7.44 -5.71
N GLY A 186 11.84 -7.78 -6.97
CA GLY A 186 10.71 -7.23 -7.71
C GLY A 186 10.98 -5.89 -8.41
N GLY A 187 12.22 -5.38 -8.40
CA GLY A 187 12.60 -4.12 -9.06
C GLY A 187 12.60 -4.24 -10.58
N PHE A 188 12.31 -3.15 -11.28
CA PHE A 188 12.41 -3.01 -12.75
C PHE A 188 12.69 -1.57 -13.14
N SER A 189 13.13 -1.36 -14.40
CA SER A 189 13.49 -0.02 -14.91
C SER A 189 13.30 0.07 -16.43
N PHE A 190 12.61 1.12 -16.89
CA PHE A 190 12.40 1.40 -18.30
C PHE A 190 12.99 2.76 -18.66
N PRO A 191 13.99 2.87 -19.57
CA PRO A 191 14.46 4.14 -20.08
C PRO A 191 13.47 4.70 -21.10
N LEU A 192 13.18 5.99 -21.01
CA LEU A 192 12.41 6.76 -21.97
C LEU A 192 13.34 7.79 -22.63
N LEU A 193 13.58 7.63 -23.93
CA LEU A 193 14.54 8.44 -24.68
C LEU A 193 13.83 9.45 -25.59
N GLY A 194 14.40 10.64 -25.74
CA GLY A 194 13.96 11.61 -26.73
C GLY A 194 12.54 12.13 -26.53
N LEU A 195 12.10 12.32 -25.27
CA LEU A 195 10.74 12.73 -24.96
C LEU A 195 10.40 14.09 -25.58
N SER A 196 9.38 14.09 -26.44
CA SER A 196 8.94 15.28 -27.18
C SER A 196 7.61 15.87 -26.70
N GLN A 197 6.85 15.13 -25.91
CA GLN A 197 5.58 15.58 -25.33
C GLN A 197 5.30 14.87 -24.00
N SER A 198 4.50 15.50 -23.16
CA SER A 198 4.05 14.95 -21.90
C SER A 198 3.20 13.71 -22.13
N LEU A 199 3.24 12.76 -21.21
CA LEU A 199 2.56 11.49 -21.36
C LEU A 199 2.15 10.91 -20.00
N GLN A 200 1.13 10.08 -19.99
CA GLN A 200 0.77 9.25 -18.87
C GLN A 200 1.50 7.92 -18.99
N LEU A 201 1.97 7.43 -17.86
CA LEU A 201 2.73 6.19 -17.72
C LEU A 201 2.02 5.25 -16.78
N ARG A 202 1.99 3.98 -17.11
CA ARG A 202 1.71 2.89 -16.19
C ARG A 202 2.51 1.66 -16.58
N VAL A 203 2.74 0.78 -15.61
CA VAL A 203 3.34 -0.54 -15.84
C VAL A 203 2.29 -1.61 -15.59
N ALA A 204 2.30 -2.65 -16.40
CA ALA A 204 1.42 -3.79 -16.25
C ALA A 204 2.23 -5.09 -16.17
N THR A 205 1.78 -6.04 -15.35
CA THR A 205 2.31 -7.42 -15.40
C THR A 205 1.71 -8.16 -16.60
N LEU A 206 2.41 -9.17 -17.11
CA LEU A 206 1.86 -10.11 -18.10
C LEU A 206 1.16 -11.31 -17.46
N THR A 207 0.75 -11.19 -16.20
CA THR A 207 -0.07 -12.20 -15.49
C THR A 207 -1.52 -12.20 -15.97
N ASN A 208 -2.25 -13.25 -15.65
CA ASN A 208 -3.70 -13.32 -15.91
C ASN A 208 -4.44 -13.50 -14.57
N PRO A 209 -5.24 -12.51 -14.11
CA PRO A 209 -5.40 -11.17 -14.68
C PRO A 209 -4.13 -10.31 -14.52
N PRO A 210 -3.96 -9.27 -15.37
CA PRO A 210 -2.84 -8.34 -15.23
C PRO A 210 -2.99 -7.44 -14.01
N VAL A 211 -1.86 -7.07 -13.40
CA VAL A 211 -1.80 -6.07 -12.33
C VAL A 211 -1.23 -4.79 -12.92
N PHE A 212 -1.89 -3.66 -12.66
CA PHE A 212 -1.47 -2.34 -13.15
C PHE A 212 -0.92 -1.48 -12.00
N SER A 213 0.08 -0.67 -12.30
CA SER A 213 0.51 0.40 -11.41
C SER A 213 -0.50 1.56 -11.42
N PRO A 214 -0.45 2.46 -10.42
CA PRO A 214 -1.01 3.80 -10.57
C PRO A 214 -0.47 4.49 -11.82
N VAL A 215 -1.27 5.41 -12.39
CA VAL A 215 -0.85 6.25 -13.51
C VAL A 215 0.03 7.39 -13.01
N VAL A 216 1.19 7.57 -13.62
CA VAL A 216 2.10 8.70 -13.38
C VAL A 216 2.13 9.57 -14.62
N VAL A 217 2.10 10.89 -14.45
CA VAL A 217 2.28 11.85 -15.55
C VAL A 217 3.74 12.24 -15.63
N GLU A 218 4.37 11.97 -16.76
CA GLU A 218 5.69 12.50 -17.10
C GLU A 218 5.51 13.79 -17.91
N ASN A 219 5.96 14.90 -17.36
CA ASN A 219 5.86 16.20 -17.99
C ASN A 219 7.11 16.49 -18.80
N VAL A 220 6.92 16.99 -20.01
CA VAL A 220 8.01 17.46 -20.88
C VAL A 220 7.99 18.97 -20.90
N ALA A 221 9.06 19.58 -20.38
CA ALA A 221 9.21 21.03 -20.33
C ALA A 221 9.91 21.56 -21.59
N VAL A 222 9.44 22.69 -22.09
CA VAL A 222 10.13 23.36 -23.19
C VAL A 222 11.56 23.72 -22.79
N ARG A 223 12.49 23.65 -23.74
CA ARG A 223 13.86 24.09 -23.56
C ARG A 223 13.94 25.58 -23.90
N VAL A 224 14.34 26.38 -22.92
CA VAL A 224 14.47 27.85 -23.05
C VAL A 224 15.94 28.21 -23.00
N ASP A 225 16.46 28.69 -24.12
CA ASP A 225 17.80 29.26 -24.22
C ASP A 225 17.69 30.78 -24.23
N SER A 226 18.27 31.47 -23.25
CA SER A 226 18.10 32.90 -23.05
C SER A 226 19.42 33.61 -22.81
N HIS A 227 19.54 34.81 -23.39
CA HIS A 227 20.75 35.62 -23.39
C HIS A 227 20.43 37.09 -23.09
N VAL A 228 21.45 37.81 -22.62
CA VAL A 228 21.43 39.27 -22.45
C VAL A 228 22.43 39.94 -23.37
N GLY A 229 21.97 40.91 -24.11
CA GLY A 229 22.79 41.74 -24.99
C GLY A 229 22.80 43.21 -24.54
N ARG A 230 23.91 43.89 -24.76
CA ARG A 230 24.04 45.34 -24.50
C ARG A 230 23.19 46.15 -25.48
N THR A 231 22.73 47.30 -25.04
CA THR A 231 22.08 48.31 -25.89
C THR A 231 22.86 49.62 -25.84
N ARG A 232 22.64 50.54 -26.82
CA ARG A 232 23.24 51.86 -26.79
C ARG A 232 22.65 52.79 -25.71
N ARG A 233 21.49 52.36 -25.13
CA ARG A 233 20.78 53.16 -24.13
C ARG A 233 21.17 52.71 -22.74
N ALA A 234 21.63 53.63 -21.88
CA ALA A 234 21.94 53.31 -20.49
C ALA A 234 20.74 52.76 -19.74
N HIS A 235 20.97 51.82 -18.81
CA HIS A 235 19.95 51.10 -18.03
C HIS A 235 18.93 50.27 -18.86
N PHE A 236 19.28 49.95 -20.13
CA PHE A 236 18.48 49.03 -20.95
C PHE A 236 19.34 47.87 -21.43
N ALA A 237 18.78 46.68 -21.42
CA ALA A 237 19.38 45.48 -21.99
C ALA A 237 18.41 44.82 -22.97
N ARG A 238 18.94 44.16 -23.98
CA ARG A 238 18.17 43.29 -24.84
C ARG A 238 18.18 41.87 -24.26
N ILE A 239 17.04 41.35 -23.85
CA ILE A 239 16.86 39.95 -23.45
C ILE A 239 16.23 39.22 -24.63
N TYR A 240 16.92 38.17 -25.08
CA TYR A 240 16.51 37.41 -26.27
C TYR A 240 16.88 35.95 -26.13
N GLY A 241 16.30 35.12 -27.00
CA GLY A 241 16.60 33.70 -26.96
C GLY A 241 15.72 32.87 -27.88
N THR A 242 15.78 31.55 -27.66
CA THR A 242 15.00 30.55 -28.41
C THR A 242 14.29 29.60 -27.50
N VAL A 243 13.25 28.99 -28.03
CA VAL A 243 12.43 27.94 -27.34
C VAL A 243 12.31 26.74 -28.27
N THR A 244 12.50 25.56 -27.72
CA THR A 244 12.37 24.28 -28.40
C THR A 244 11.44 23.38 -27.59
N PRO A 245 10.37 22.78 -28.19
CA PRO A 245 9.97 22.90 -29.59
C PRO A 245 9.48 24.30 -29.96
N ALA A 246 9.09 24.50 -31.23
CA ALA A 246 8.50 25.75 -31.67
C ALA A 246 7.13 25.97 -30.98
N GLU A 247 6.99 27.12 -30.34
CA GLU A 247 5.81 27.52 -29.55
C GLU A 247 5.34 28.93 -29.99
N ASP A 248 5.19 29.11 -31.30
CA ASP A 248 4.84 30.42 -31.88
C ASP A 248 3.54 30.98 -31.30
N GLY A 249 3.51 32.25 -31.00
CA GLY A 249 2.38 32.94 -30.37
C GLY A 249 2.33 32.86 -28.83
N MET A 250 3.06 31.94 -28.21
CA MET A 250 3.06 31.81 -26.76
C MET A 250 3.77 32.96 -26.04
N GLN A 251 3.39 33.19 -24.79
CA GLN A 251 3.84 34.32 -24.01
C GLN A 251 5.15 34.05 -23.28
N VAL A 252 6.04 35.05 -23.31
CA VAL A 252 7.31 35.06 -22.58
C VAL A 252 7.27 36.15 -21.53
N GLY A 253 7.48 35.77 -20.27
CA GLY A 253 7.66 36.70 -19.15
C GLY A 253 9.14 36.89 -18.85
N ILE A 254 9.60 38.12 -18.78
CA ILE A 254 10.93 38.48 -18.29
C ILE A 254 10.78 38.89 -16.83
N LEU A 255 11.39 38.14 -15.93
CA LEU A 255 11.24 38.30 -14.49
C LEU A 255 12.57 38.77 -13.88
N ARG A 256 12.50 39.76 -12.98
CA ARG A 256 13.59 40.05 -12.06
C ARG A 256 13.43 39.24 -10.79
N ILE A 257 14.48 38.57 -10.36
CA ILE A 257 14.47 37.78 -9.14
C ILE A 257 14.84 38.69 -7.97
N THR A 258 13.91 38.86 -7.04
CA THR A 258 14.07 39.66 -5.83
C THR A 258 13.61 38.82 -4.63
N HIS A 259 14.52 38.61 -3.67
CA HIS A 259 14.25 37.78 -2.49
C HIS A 259 13.69 36.38 -2.85
N GLY A 260 14.24 35.74 -3.90
CA GLY A 260 13.79 34.41 -4.37
C GLY A 260 12.49 34.42 -5.17
N ARG A 261 11.82 35.58 -5.34
CA ARG A 261 10.56 35.72 -6.10
C ARG A 261 10.80 36.40 -7.43
N GLY A 262 10.11 35.92 -8.46
CA GLY A 262 10.13 36.51 -9.80
C GLY A 262 9.11 37.64 -9.94
N VAL A 263 9.57 38.86 -10.16
CA VAL A 263 8.70 40.02 -10.46
C VAL A 263 8.73 40.27 -11.95
N LEU A 264 7.56 40.24 -12.61
CA LEU A 264 7.44 40.49 -14.05
C LEU A 264 7.84 41.94 -14.37
N VAL A 265 8.85 42.09 -15.23
CA VAL A 265 9.36 43.41 -15.67
C VAL A 265 9.03 43.72 -17.12
N ALA A 266 8.82 42.68 -17.96
CA ALA A 266 8.39 42.84 -19.34
C ALA A 266 7.80 41.53 -19.88
N GLY A 267 7.01 41.65 -20.94
CA GLY A 267 6.50 40.55 -21.73
C GLY A 267 7.05 40.57 -23.15
N ALA A 268 7.07 39.40 -23.79
CA ALA A 268 7.33 39.22 -25.22
C ALA A 268 6.46 38.07 -25.74
N THR A 269 6.33 37.96 -27.05
CA THR A 269 5.66 36.85 -27.73
C THR A 269 6.69 36.05 -28.50
N LEU A 270 6.51 34.74 -28.58
CA LEU A 270 7.33 33.86 -29.41
C LEU A 270 6.98 34.02 -30.88
N HIS A 271 7.98 34.12 -31.72
CA HIS A 271 7.86 34.23 -33.14
C HIS A 271 8.62 33.09 -33.84
N HIS A 272 8.14 32.70 -34.99
CA HIS A 272 8.78 31.67 -35.82
C HIS A 272 10.26 31.93 -36.04
N ARG A 273 11.09 30.92 -35.92
CA ARG A 273 12.51 30.93 -36.30
C ARG A 273 12.83 29.80 -37.26
N THR A 274 12.49 28.57 -36.90
CA THR A 274 12.61 27.35 -37.69
C THR A 274 11.40 26.44 -37.39
N PRO A 275 11.14 25.39 -38.15
CA PRO A 275 10.06 24.46 -37.85
C PRO A 275 10.10 23.84 -36.44
N SER A 276 11.29 23.79 -35.83
CA SER A 276 11.48 23.21 -34.49
C SER A 276 11.74 24.23 -33.39
N THR A 277 11.87 25.53 -33.71
CA THR A 277 12.24 26.55 -32.73
C THR A 277 11.51 27.87 -32.94
N SER A 278 11.07 28.48 -31.86
CA SER A 278 10.61 29.85 -31.80
C SER A 278 11.68 30.78 -31.20
N LYS A 279 11.61 32.09 -31.48
CA LYS A 279 12.50 33.11 -30.94
C LYS A 279 11.73 34.21 -30.23
N PHE A 280 12.37 34.84 -29.28
CA PHE A 280 11.88 36.06 -28.66
C PHE A 280 13.01 37.09 -28.52
N SER A 281 12.64 38.36 -28.45
CA SER A 281 13.57 39.45 -28.19
C SER A 281 12.82 40.66 -27.63
N ARG A 282 13.29 41.21 -26.52
CA ARG A 282 12.73 42.41 -25.91
C ARG A 282 13.81 43.28 -25.33
N VAL A 283 13.75 44.59 -25.59
CA VAL A 283 14.55 45.59 -24.89
C VAL A 283 13.81 45.98 -23.61
N VAL A 284 14.50 45.88 -22.49
CA VAL A 284 13.91 46.05 -21.16
C VAL A 284 14.76 47.04 -20.36
N ARG A 285 14.12 47.90 -19.57
CA ARG A 285 14.80 48.67 -18.56
C ARG A 285 15.27 47.75 -17.45
N VAL A 286 16.55 47.77 -17.15
CA VAL A 286 17.17 46.85 -16.20
C VAL A 286 17.96 47.59 -15.13
N SER A 287 18.10 46.99 -13.98
CA SER A 287 18.97 47.33 -12.89
C SER A 287 19.85 46.13 -12.55
N ARG A 288 20.93 46.33 -11.85
CA ARG A 288 21.80 45.23 -11.39
C ARG A 288 20.99 44.16 -10.69
N GLY A 289 21.21 42.90 -11.03
CA GLY A 289 20.52 41.76 -10.44
C GLY A 289 20.38 40.57 -11.35
N VAL A 290 19.64 39.57 -10.87
CA VAL A 290 19.36 38.34 -11.58
C VAL A 290 17.99 38.41 -12.28
N TYR A 291 17.97 38.02 -13.54
CA TYR A 291 16.76 37.93 -14.35
C TYR A 291 16.53 36.48 -14.81
N ARG A 292 15.29 36.07 -15.02
CA ARG A 292 14.94 34.80 -15.64
C ARG A 292 13.85 35.02 -16.67
N VAL A 293 13.85 34.18 -17.68
CA VAL A 293 12.82 34.14 -18.72
C VAL A 293 11.91 32.99 -18.41
N LEU A 294 10.62 33.25 -18.29
CA LEU A 294 9.56 32.22 -18.17
C LEU A 294 8.82 32.11 -19.50
N VAL A 295 8.81 30.94 -20.08
CA VAL A 295 7.96 30.65 -21.24
C VAL A 295 6.71 29.93 -20.74
N ARG A 296 5.53 30.50 -21.04
CA ARG A 296 4.23 29.92 -20.69
C ARG A 296 3.70 29.15 -21.89
N VAL A 297 3.48 27.86 -21.70
CA VAL A 297 2.93 26.96 -22.71
C VAL A 297 1.59 26.42 -22.21
N THR A 298 0.60 26.36 -23.09
CA THR A 298 -0.78 25.96 -22.79
C THR A 298 -1.33 24.94 -23.78
N ASN A 299 -0.47 24.31 -24.60
CA ASN A 299 -0.86 23.35 -25.63
C ASN A 299 -1.19 21.93 -25.08
N GLY A 300 -0.91 21.69 -23.79
CA GLY A 300 -1.14 20.40 -23.14
C GLY A 300 -0.10 19.31 -23.50
N ALA A 301 0.72 19.53 -24.50
CA ALA A 301 1.78 18.60 -24.89
C ALA A 301 3.08 18.85 -24.11
N GLN A 302 3.40 20.10 -23.83
CA GLN A 302 4.55 20.49 -23.02
C GLN A 302 4.12 21.34 -21.82
N VAL A 303 5.02 21.47 -20.84
CA VAL A 303 4.84 22.37 -19.70
C VAL A 303 5.75 23.58 -19.78
N SER A 304 5.31 24.68 -19.16
CA SER A 304 6.06 25.93 -19.04
C SER A 304 7.39 25.71 -18.34
N ASN A 305 8.40 26.49 -18.74
CA ASN A 305 9.72 26.39 -18.14
C ASN A 305 10.44 27.75 -18.07
N TYR A 306 11.46 27.77 -17.23
CA TYR A 306 12.37 28.88 -17.08
C TYR A 306 13.67 28.69 -17.86
N GLY A 307 14.14 29.73 -18.52
CA GLY A 307 15.52 29.80 -18.98
C GLY A 307 16.51 29.87 -17.83
N GLN A 308 17.81 29.71 -18.15
CA GLN A 308 18.89 29.89 -17.18
C GLN A 308 18.90 31.32 -16.59
N PRO A 309 19.44 31.52 -15.38
CA PRO A 309 19.58 32.83 -14.79
C PRO A 309 20.47 33.74 -15.65
N LEU A 310 20.03 34.98 -15.85
CA LEU A 310 20.75 36.03 -16.57
C LEU A 310 21.28 37.06 -15.55
N LEU A 311 22.58 37.21 -15.44
CA LEU A 311 23.21 38.20 -14.55
C LEU A 311 23.36 39.53 -15.30
N ILE A 312 22.88 40.63 -14.68
CA ILE A 312 23.04 41.98 -15.15
C ILE A 312 23.85 42.74 -14.11
N HIS A 313 25.04 43.22 -14.52
CA HIS A 313 26.03 43.91 -13.68
C HIS A 313 25.84 45.41 -13.70
#